data_e8ec3f83b581c13d614a77fe8b20d17d
#
_entry.id   e8ec3f83b581c13d614a77fe8b20d17d
#
_cell.length_a   1.000
_cell.length_b   1.000
_cell.length_c   1.000
_cell.angle_alpha   90.00
_cell.angle_beta   90.00
_cell.angle_gamma   90.00
#
_symmetry.space_group_name_H-M   'P 1'
#
loop_
_entity.id
_entity.type
_entity.pdbx_description
1 polymer ?
#
loop_
_entity_poly.entity_id
_entity_poly.type
_entity_poly.pdbx_seq_one_letter_code
_entity_poly.pdbx_strand_id
1 'polypeptide(L)'
;MFSPMLAATYAVVDPELTYSVPKNTTIHTGLDVLSHALEAYSSVMDDAVAELMALEALRIVFRSLPLCVNENDKAARNEMAYASLLAGVAQSKCGCVIPHAASCPLTVYHNV
;
A
#
# COMPACT_ATOMS: atom_id res chain seq x y z
N MET A 1 -15.83 -0.17 7.44
CA MET A 1 -17.16 -0.37 6.80
C MET A 1 -16.87 -0.81 5.36
N PHE A 2 -17.21 -2.03 5.01
CA PHE A 2 -17.01 -2.59 3.67
C PHE A 2 -18.34 -2.52 2.94
N SER A 3 -18.41 -1.80 1.83
CA SER A 3 -19.57 -1.77 0.94
C SER A 3 -19.10 -1.69 -0.51
N PRO A 4 -19.54 -2.59 -1.40
CA PRO A 4 -19.25 -2.50 -2.82
C PRO A 4 -19.68 -1.17 -3.46
N MET A 5 -20.64 -0.49 -2.84
CA MET A 5 -21.14 0.82 -3.30
C MET A 5 -20.15 1.97 -3.07
N LEU A 6 -19.11 1.76 -2.23
CA LEU A 6 -18.05 2.74 -1.98
C LEU A 6 -16.85 2.55 -2.89
N ALA A 7 -16.82 1.49 -3.69
CA ALA A 7 -15.75 1.26 -4.65
C ALA A 7 -15.81 2.29 -5.79
N ALA A 8 -14.65 2.83 -6.16
CA ALA A 8 -14.56 3.72 -7.31
C ALA A 8 -14.87 2.95 -8.61
N THR A 9 -15.66 3.57 -9.50
CA THR A 9 -15.97 2.99 -10.82
C THR A 9 -14.73 2.97 -11.72
N TYR A 10 -13.89 4.01 -11.58
CA TYR A 10 -12.62 4.14 -12.29
C TYR A 10 -11.55 4.61 -11.33
N ALA A 11 -10.36 4.05 -11.44
CA ALA A 11 -9.17 4.52 -10.73
C ALA A 11 -8.07 4.83 -11.74
N VAL A 12 -7.56 6.07 -11.69
CA VAL A 12 -6.44 6.51 -12.52
C VAL A 12 -5.22 6.61 -11.64
N VAL A 13 -4.19 5.82 -11.94
CA VAL A 13 -2.92 5.84 -11.23
C VAL A 13 -1.90 6.58 -12.08
N ASP A 14 -1.60 7.82 -11.68
CA ASP A 14 -0.61 8.66 -12.33
C ASP A 14 0.60 8.86 -11.39
N PRO A 15 1.72 8.19 -11.65
CA PRO A 15 2.91 8.30 -10.82
C PRO A 15 3.54 9.70 -10.79
N GLU A 16 3.32 10.53 -11.81
CA GLU A 16 3.90 11.89 -11.89
C GLU A 16 3.44 12.76 -10.71
N LEU A 17 2.22 12.53 -10.21
CA LEU A 17 1.67 13.21 -9.05
C LEU A 17 2.47 12.93 -7.76
N THR A 18 3.28 11.87 -7.75
CA THR A 18 4.10 11.49 -6.59
C THR A 18 5.52 12.07 -6.62
N TYR A 19 5.96 12.66 -7.74
CA TYR A 19 7.36 13.09 -7.92
C TYR A 19 7.78 14.23 -6.98
N SER A 20 6.83 15.06 -6.56
CA SER A 20 7.05 16.16 -5.62
C SER A 20 6.77 15.80 -4.16
N VAL A 21 6.36 14.57 -3.86
CA VAL A 21 6.03 14.15 -2.49
C VAL A 21 7.28 14.17 -1.61
N PRO A 22 7.24 14.85 -0.44
CA PRO A 22 8.37 14.94 0.48
C PRO A 22 8.84 13.57 0.99
N LYS A 23 10.13 13.49 1.35
CA LYS A 23 10.78 12.27 1.82
C LYS A 23 10.02 11.58 2.95
N ASN A 24 9.64 12.31 3.99
CA ASN A 24 8.94 11.73 5.15
C ASN A 24 7.58 11.14 4.75
N THR A 25 6.81 11.85 3.92
CA THR A 25 5.55 11.35 3.41
C THR A 25 5.76 10.10 2.54
N THR A 26 6.80 10.09 1.71
CA THR A 26 7.17 8.92 0.90
C THR A 26 7.47 7.70 1.78
N ILE A 27 8.19 7.90 2.90
CA ILE A 27 8.48 6.82 3.85
C ILE A 27 7.17 6.27 4.45
N HIS A 28 6.33 7.15 4.99
CA HIS A 28 5.11 6.74 5.69
C HIS A 28 4.14 6.02 4.74
N THR A 29 3.88 6.59 3.56
CA THR A 29 2.98 5.98 2.59
C THR A 29 3.56 4.70 1.98
N GLY A 30 4.88 4.63 1.80
CA GLY A 30 5.54 3.42 1.31
C GLY A 30 5.51 2.27 2.33
N LEU A 31 5.64 2.57 3.63
CA LEU A 31 5.48 1.58 4.70
C LEU A 31 4.01 1.15 4.84
N ASP A 32 3.06 2.02 4.56
CA ASP A 32 1.64 1.66 4.51
C ASP A 32 1.35 0.67 3.37
N VAL A 33 1.92 0.88 2.18
CA VAL A 33 1.87 -0.11 1.09
C VAL A 33 2.45 -1.47 1.52
N LEU A 34 3.58 -1.46 2.25
CA LEU A 34 4.18 -2.67 2.82
C LEU A 34 3.22 -3.38 3.77
N SER A 35 2.59 -2.63 4.67
CA SER A 35 1.61 -3.16 5.63
C SER A 35 0.42 -3.80 4.92
N HIS A 36 -0.19 -3.09 3.95
CA HIS A 36 -1.29 -3.60 3.15
C HIS A 36 -0.96 -4.93 2.46
N ALA A 37 0.21 -4.99 1.84
CA ALA A 37 0.67 -6.19 1.14
C ALA A 37 0.95 -7.36 2.10
N LEU A 38 1.61 -7.11 3.23
CA LEU A 38 1.86 -8.14 4.25
C LEU A 38 0.56 -8.67 4.86
N GLU A 39 -0.38 -7.78 5.16
CA GLU A 39 -1.67 -8.14 5.72
C GLU A 39 -2.49 -8.99 4.73
N ALA A 40 -2.54 -8.59 3.46
CA ALA A 40 -3.22 -9.36 2.44
C ALA A 40 -2.58 -10.74 2.23
N TYR A 41 -1.24 -10.80 2.21
CA TYR A 41 -0.49 -12.06 2.05
C TYR A 41 -0.68 -13.03 3.22
N SER A 42 -0.81 -12.51 4.44
CA SER A 42 -0.98 -13.31 5.66
C SER A 42 -2.45 -13.56 6.05
N SER A 43 -3.39 -13.09 5.23
CA SER A 43 -4.82 -13.24 5.51
C SER A 43 -5.26 -14.70 5.44
N VAL A 44 -6.23 -15.05 6.29
CA VAL A 44 -6.91 -16.35 6.25
C VAL A 44 -7.99 -16.42 5.15
N MET A 45 -8.23 -15.32 4.45
CA MET A 45 -9.12 -15.25 3.29
C MET A 45 -8.35 -15.79 2.08
N ASP A 46 -8.49 -17.07 1.80
CA ASP A 46 -7.78 -17.81 0.75
C ASP A 46 -8.17 -17.30 -0.66
N ASP A 47 -7.49 -16.26 -1.15
CA ASP A 47 -7.62 -15.72 -2.51
C ASP A 47 -6.24 -15.71 -3.19
N ALA A 48 -5.97 -16.71 -4.01
CA ALA A 48 -4.70 -16.88 -4.71
C ALA A 48 -4.30 -15.67 -5.58
N VAL A 49 -5.27 -14.92 -6.12
CA VAL A 49 -4.99 -13.74 -6.92
C VAL A 49 -4.54 -12.59 -6.01
N ALA A 50 -5.20 -12.40 -4.87
CA ALA A 50 -4.78 -11.41 -3.88
C ALA A 50 -3.39 -11.73 -3.34
N GLU A 51 -3.09 -12.99 -3.06
CA GLU A 51 -1.78 -13.45 -2.59
C GLU A 51 -0.67 -13.14 -3.61
N LEU A 52 -0.87 -13.44 -4.89
CA LEU A 52 0.07 -13.10 -5.96
C LEU A 52 0.29 -11.58 -6.10
N MET A 53 -0.77 -10.78 -6.04
CA MET A 53 -0.68 -9.32 -6.09
C MET A 53 0.08 -8.77 -4.87
N ALA A 54 -0.22 -9.28 -3.68
CA ALA A 54 0.46 -8.90 -2.45
C ALA A 54 1.96 -9.24 -2.50
N LEU A 55 2.32 -10.44 -2.96
CA LEU A 55 3.71 -10.85 -3.09
C LEU A 55 4.49 -9.97 -4.07
N GLU A 56 3.90 -9.62 -5.21
CA GLU A 56 4.53 -8.73 -6.17
C GLU A 56 4.67 -7.30 -5.62
N ALA A 57 3.65 -6.80 -4.92
CA ALA A 57 3.74 -5.51 -4.23
C ALA A 57 4.91 -5.50 -3.21
N LEU A 58 5.07 -6.54 -2.41
CA LEU A 58 6.20 -6.69 -1.48
C LEU A 58 7.55 -6.63 -2.19
N ARG A 59 7.72 -7.36 -3.28
CA ARG A 59 8.98 -7.35 -4.06
C ARG A 59 9.32 -5.94 -4.55
N ILE A 60 8.33 -5.23 -5.07
CA ILE A 60 8.52 -3.86 -5.56
C ILE A 60 8.87 -2.92 -4.41
N VAL A 61 8.14 -2.98 -3.29
CA VAL A 61 8.40 -2.11 -2.13
C VAL A 61 9.84 -2.27 -1.63
N PHE A 62 10.30 -3.50 -1.42
CA PHE A 62 11.66 -3.74 -0.93
C PHE A 62 12.74 -3.24 -1.89
N ARG A 63 12.50 -3.28 -3.18
CA ARG A 63 13.43 -2.80 -4.21
C ARG A 63 13.37 -1.28 -4.36
N SER A 64 12.18 -0.72 -4.45
CA SER A 64 11.96 0.62 -5.01
C SER A 64 11.77 1.69 -3.94
N LEU A 65 11.23 1.36 -2.76
CA LEU A 65 11.05 2.35 -1.68
C LEU A 65 12.38 3.00 -1.24
N PRO A 66 13.49 2.26 -1.03
CA PRO A 66 14.77 2.88 -0.70
C PRO A 66 15.27 3.89 -1.76
N LEU A 67 15.05 3.61 -3.04
CA LEU A 67 15.42 4.49 -4.14
C LEU A 67 14.55 5.76 -4.17
N CYS A 68 13.26 5.63 -3.91
CA CYS A 68 12.36 6.78 -3.77
C CYS A 68 12.77 7.70 -2.62
N VAL A 69 13.17 7.11 -1.49
CA VAL A 69 13.50 7.83 -0.26
C VAL A 69 14.86 8.52 -0.32
N ASN A 70 15.87 7.86 -0.89
CA ASN A 70 17.24 8.34 -0.88
C ASN A 70 17.63 9.15 -2.12
N GLU A 71 17.07 8.82 -3.28
CA GLU A 71 17.47 9.36 -4.57
C GLU A 71 16.34 10.14 -5.27
N ASN A 72 15.11 10.05 -4.74
CA ASN A 72 13.91 10.57 -5.42
C ASN A 72 13.77 10.04 -6.84
N ASP A 73 14.17 8.78 -7.07
CA ASP A 73 14.18 8.16 -8.39
C ASP A 73 12.78 8.03 -8.97
N LYS A 74 12.57 8.59 -10.17
CA LYS A 74 11.27 8.62 -10.82
C LYS A 74 10.80 7.24 -11.28
N ALA A 75 11.72 6.38 -11.73
CA ALA A 75 11.35 5.03 -12.14
C ALA A 75 10.90 4.21 -10.93
N ALA A 76 11.60 4.35 -9.80
CA ALA A 76 11.20 3.74 -8.54
C ALA A 76 9.84 4.27 -8.05
N ARG A 77 9.54 5.56 -8.24
CA ARG A 77 8.21 6.12 -7.91
C ARG A 77 7.10 5.55 -8.78
N ASN A 78 7.36 5.32 -10.06
CA ASN A 78 6.42 4.63 -10.94
C ASN A 78 6.14 3.20 -10.44
N GLU A 79 7.18 2.48 -10.05
CA GLU A 79 7.03 1.14 -9.48
C GLU A 79 6.27 1.17 -8.15
N MET A 80 6.55 2.14 -7.26
CA MET A 80 5.81 2.27 -6.00
C MET A 80 4.33 2.60 -6.19
N ALA A 81 3.97 3.42 -7.19
CA ALA A 81 2.58 3.68 -7.53
C ALA A 81 1.86 2.40 -7.97
N TYR A 82 2.53 1.57 -8.77
CA TYR A 82 2.01 0.25 -9.16
C TYR A 82 1.91 -0.71 -7.98
N ALA A 83 2.91 -0.75 -7.10
CA ALA A 83 2.86 -1.56 -5.88
C ALA A 83 1.70 -1.16 -4.97
N SER A 84 1.44 0.15 -4.84
CA SER A 84 0.30 0.66 -4.07
C SER A 84 -1.04 0.18 -4.63
N LEU A 85 -1.19 0.18 -5.96
CA LEU A 85 -2.39 -0.35 -6.62
C LEU A 85 -2.56 -1.84 -6.31
N LEU A 86 -1.50 -2.64 -6.50
CA LEU A 86 -1.54 -4.10 -6.26
C LEU A 86 -1.89 -4.40 -4.80
N ALA A 87 -1.24 -3.73 -3.84
CA ALA A 87 -1.49 -3.92 -2.42
C ALA A 87 -2.92 -3.53 -2.03
N GLY A 88 -3.43 -2.41 -2.57
CA GLY A 88 -4.80 -1.95 -2.33
C GLY A 88 -5.85 -2.92 -2.87
N VAL A 89 -5.65 -3.47 -4.09
CA VAL A 89 -6.55 -4.48 -4.67
C VAL A 89 -6.50 -5.78 -3.84
N ALA A 90 -5.31 -6.25 -3.46
CA ALA A 90 -5.16 -7.44 -2.63
C ALA A 90 -5.87 -7.26 -1.27
N GLN A 91 -5.62 -6.13 -0.58
CA GLN A 91 -6.25 -5.84 0.70
C GLN A 91 -7.78 -5.71 0.59
N SER A 92 -8.29 -5.17 -0.52
CA SER A 92 -9.74 -5.05 -0.73
C SER A 92 -10.47 -6.41 -0.73
N LYS A 93 -9.76 -7.48 -1.07
CA LYS A 93 -10.27 -8.86 -1.06
C LYS A 93 -10.09 -9.54 0.29
N CYS A 94 -8.99 -9.26 0.98
CA CYS A 94 -8.58 -9.95 2.19
C CYS A 94 -8.96 -9.21 3.49
N GLY A 95 -9.34 -7.93 3.38
CA GLY A 95 -9.64 -7.08 4.54
C GLY A 95 -8.39 -6.63 5.30
N CYS A 96 -8.60 -5.81 6.33
CA CYS A 96 -7.54 -5.38 7.25
C CYS A 96 -7.40 -6.37 8.39
N VAL A 97 -6.17 -6.60 8.84
CA VAL A 97 -5.86 -7.45 9.99
C VAL A 97 -5.30 -6.61 11.16
N ILE A 98 -4.63 -7.25 12.11
CA ILE A 98 -4.23 -6.67 13.40
C ILE A 98 -3.46 -5.33 13.29
N PRO A 99 -2.45 -5.15 12.42
CA PRO A 99 -1.70 -3.88 12.40
C PRO A 99 -2.59 -2.66 12.15
N HIS A 100 -3.46 -2.70 11.14
CA HIS A 100 -4.40 -1.60 10.89
C HIS A 100 -5.42 -1.43 12.00
N ALA A 101 -5.96 -2.53 12.54
CA ALA A 101 -6.90 -2.47 13.66
C ALA A 101 -6.26 -1.87 14.92
N ALA A 102 -4.97 -2.11 15.15
CA ALA A 102 -4.24 -1.55 16.27
C ALA A 102 -3.82 -0.08 16.06
N SER A 103 -3.55 0.34 14.82
CA SER A 103 -3.12 1.72 14.52
C SER A 103 -4.24 2.74 14.75
N CYS A 104 -5.50 2.39 14.45
CA CYS A 104 -6.63 3.31 14.64
C CYS A 104 -6.77 3.83 16.07
N PRO A 105 -6.77 3.00 17.13
CA PRO A 105 -6.79 3.48 18.51
C PRO A 105 -5.58 4.34 18.88
N LEU A 106 -4.37 4.02 18.36
CA LEU A 106 -3.17 4.82 18.61
C LEU A 106 -3.33 6.24 18.08
N THR A 107 -3.82 6.38 16.85
CA THR A 107 -4.09 7.71 16.26
C THR A 107 -5.17 8.46 17.05
N VAL A 108 -6.27 7.80 17.40
CA VAL A 108 -7.42 8.45 18.08
C VAL A 108 -7.08 8.88 19.51
N TYR A 109 -6.35 8.06 20.26
CA TYR A 109 -6.12 8.30 21.70
C TYR A 109 -4.76 8.93 21.99
N HIS A 110 -3.78 8.80 21.10
CA HIS A 110 -2.41 9.23 21.35
C HIS A 110 -1.87 10.23 20.33
N ASN A 111 -2.64 10.61 19.32
CA ASN A 111 -2.25 11.57 18.26
C ASN A 111 -0.95 11.19 17.53
N VAL A 112 -0.74 9.90 17.28
CA VAL A 112 0.42 9.36 16.54
C VAL A 112 0.02 8.87 15.17
#